data_09ea1cf5a645a45d84b932529d248134
#
_entry.id   09ea1cf5a645a45d84b932529d248134
#
_cell.length_a   1.000
_cell.length_b   1.000
_cell.length_c   1.000
_cell.angle_alpha   90.00
_cell.angle_beta   90.00
_cell.angle_gamma   90.00
#
_symmetry.space_group_name_H-M   'P 1'
#
loop_
_entity.id
_entity.type
_entity.pdbx_description
1 polymer ?
#
loop_
_entity_poly.entity_id
_entity_poly.type
_entity_poly.pdbx_seq_one_letter_code
_entity_poly.pdbx_strand_id
1 'polypeptide(L)'
;MQETAKEFFESKLFVPDEFAKKGGIWPLRLGRNIAKPSYHSGLMILEYYNMHFVMEGKVEFTFDKEQIILSKGDVFAMAPGSTFRYRLAPSDTTLQMIWISMDGSQAPELFAAAGFSKQAPYLLGVMSKELESTLRQLFLPLNYDMKRHNELCSILYRIFGLMIASDPSETSQTGKENWIPKSVAFMDTYYMEKITVSDVADYVALHRTYFSKMFSEEMGISPVHYLQRLRMEKAAELLSSHFMISEVSLMLGYSDSYAFTHAFSKYYGSPPGSWRATKRGSGIERTQQP
;
A
#
# COMPACT_ATOMS: atom_id res chain seq x y z
N MET A 1 5.79 24.22 -24.09
CA MET A 1 6.43 22.92 -24.43
C MET A 1 7.74 23.21 -25.14
N GLN A 2 8.76 22.39 -24.85
CA GLN A 2 10.03 22.41 -25.58
C GLN A 2 9.90 21.60 -26.86
N GLU A 3 10.72 21.91 -27.85
CA GLU A 3 10.70 21.23 -29.16
C GLU A 3 12.00 20.49 -29.41
N THR A 4 11.88 19.25 -29.88
CA THR A 4 13.00 18.43 -30.37
C THR A 4 12.73 17.94 -31.79
N ALA A 5 13.68 17.23 -32.40
CA ALA A 5 13.48 16.59 -33.69
C ALA A 5 12.35 15.53 -33.67
N LYS A 6 12.04 14.97 -32.50
CA LYS A 6 11.09 13.85 -32.35
C LYS A 6 9.74 14.24 -31.79
N GLU A 7 9.66 15.30 -30.99
CA GLU A 7 8.45 15.66 -30.26
C GLU A 7 8.43 17.09 -29.76
N PHE A 8 7.25 17.59 -29.45
CA PHE A 8 7.05 18.70 -28.51
C PHE A 8 6.78 18.09 -27.14
N PHE A 9 7.46 18.56 -26.10
CA PHE A 9 7.30 17.98 -24.77
C PHE A 9 7.37 19.03 -23.66
N GLU A 10 6.78 18.68 -22.54
CA GLU A 10 6.94 19.37 -21.25
C GLU A 10 7.27 18.33 -20.22
N SER A 11 8.28 18.56 -19.41
CA SER A 11 8.59 17.65 -18.30
C SER A 11 9.04 18.40 -17.06
N LYS A 12 8.74 17.82 -15.90
CA LYS A 12 9.17 18.27 -14.57
C LYS A 12 9.91 17.14 -13.88
N LEU A 13 11.03 17.47 -13.28
CA LEU A 13 11.87 16.56 -12.48
C LEU A 13 11.64 16.85 -11.01
N PHE A 14 11.62 15.81 -10.20
CA PHE A 14 11.51 15.88 -8.75
C PHE A 14 12.66 15.11 -8.12
N VAL A 15 13.27 15.71 -7.12
CA VAL A 15 14.31 15.07 -6.32
C VAL A 15 13.68 14.75 -4.96
N PRO A 16 13.41 13.47 -4.65
CA PRO A 16 12.81 13.10 -3.37
C PRO A 16 13.81 13.37 -2.24
N ASP A 17 13.38 14.08 -1.22
CA ASP A 17 14.10 14.23 0.03
C ASP A 17 13.94 13.00 0.94
N GLU A 18 14.58 13.00 2.09
CA GLU A 18 14.51 11.88 3.04
C GLU A 18 13.11 11.67 3.63
N PHE A 19 12.27 12.70 3.66
CA PHE A 19 10.88 12.56 4.07
C PHE A 19 10.06 11.85 2.98
N ALA A 20 10.22 12.27 1.73
CA ALA A 20 9.57 11.67 0.58
C ALA A 20 9.89 10.17 0.46
N LYS A 21 11.17 9.79 0.61
CA LYS A 21 11.64 8.40 0.55
C LYS A 21 11.09 7.49 1.65
N LYS A 22 10.58 8.06 2.75
CA LYS A 22 9.86 7.31 3.80
C LYS A 22 8.41 7.03 3.43
N GLY A 23 7.90 7.67 2.38
CA GLY A 23 6.56 7.42 1.85
C GLY A 23 6.47 6.10 1.09
N GLY A 24 5.23 5.67 0.79
CA GLY A 24 4.98 4.44 0.04
C GLY A 24 5.28 4.57 -1.45
N ILE A 25 5.02 5.76 -2.03
CA ILE A 25 5.26 6.10 -3.45
C ILE A 25 5.53 7.59 -3.60
N TRP A 26 6.43 7.96 -4.50
CA TRP A 26 6.75 9.36 -4.80
C TRP A 26 7.07 9.56 -6.27
N PRO A 27 6.79 10.76 -6.84
CA PRO A 27 7.13 11.08 -8.21
C PRO A 27 8.65 11.35 -8.35
N LEU A 28 9.22 10.92 -9.48
CA LEU A 28 10.56 11.26 -9.92
C LEU A 28 10.53 12.19 -11.11
N ARG A 29 9.63 11.95 -12.04
CA ARG A 29 9.48 12.76 -13.24
C ARG A 29 8.06 12.64 -13.76
N LEU A 30 7.54 13.72 -14.28
CA LEU A 30 6.29 13.69 -15.03
C LEU A 30 6.42 14.52 -16.31
N GLY A 31 5.66 14.16 -17.32
CA GLY A 31 5.67 14.91 -18.55
C GLY A 31 4.50 14.56 -19.47
N ARG A 32 4.40 15.35 -20.51
CA ARG A 32 3.49 15.14 -21.63
C ARG A 32 4.17 15.51 -22.93
N ASN A 33 3.78 14.84 -24.00
CA ASN A 33 4.34 15.10 -25.30
C ASN A 33 3.30 15.05 -26.44
N ILE A 34 3.70 15.63 -27.55
CA ILE A 34 3.04 15.51 -28.86
C ILE A 34 4.12 14.98 -29.81
N ALA A 35 3.91 13.80 -30.34
CA ALA A 35 4.90 13.10 -31.17
C ALA A 35 4.97 13.74 -32.57
N LYS A 36 6.19 13.78 -33.13
CA LYS A 36 6.44 14.07 -34.54
C LYS A 36 6.59 12.78 -35.32
N PRO A 37 6.56 12.78 -36.67
CA PRO A 37 6.64 11.56 -37.47
C PRO A 37 7.84 10.65 -37.19
N SER A 38 8.95 11.18 -36.72
CA SER A 38 10.17 10.46 -36.33
C SER A 38 10.21 10.00 -34.89
N TYR A 39 9.09 10.05 -34.17
CA TYR A 39 9.05 9.74 -32.74
C TYR A 39 9.35 8.27 -32.45
N HIS A 40 10.37 8.05 -31.66
CA HIS A 40 10.72 6.74 -31.11
C HIS A 40 11.58 6.92 -29.85
N SER A 41 11.45 5.99 -28.91
CA SER A 41 12.45 5.78 -27.87
C SER A 41 13.57 4.91 -28.41
N GLY A 42 14.77 5.03 -27.86
CA GLY A 42 15.77 3.96 -27.96
C GLY A 42 15.39 2.76 -27.10
N LEU A 43 16.24 1.72 -27.08
CA LEU A 43 16.15 0.67 -26.09
C LEU A 43 16.44 1.29 -24.70
N MET A 44 15.55 1.08 -23.74
CA MET A 44 15.65 1.65 -22.41
C MET A 44 15.61 0.54 -21.35
N ILE A 45 16.40 0.74 -20.31
CA ILE A 45 16.32 0.04 -19.02
C ILE A 45 16.18 1.13 -17.97
N LEU A 46 15.21 1.00 -17.10
CA LEU A 46 14.95 1.95 -16.01
C LEU A 46 15.25 1.31 -14.66
N GLU A 47 15.64 2.11 -13.69
CA GLU A 47 15.82 1.69 -12.30
C GLU A 47 14.61 2.06 -11.42
N TYR A 48 13.58 2.63 -12.00
CA TYR A 48 12.34 3.09 -11.39
C TYR A 48 11.14 2.71 -12.27
N TYR A 49 9.95 2.81 -11.71
CA TYR A 49 8.72 2.59 -12.46
C TYR A 49 8.38 3.79 -13.33
N ASN A 50 7.90 3.50 -14.53
CA ASN A 50 7.38 4.53 -15.43
C ASN A 50 6.07 4.06 -16.04
N MET A 51 5.12 4.96 -16.20
CA MET A 51 3.79 4.70 -16.73
C MET A 51 3.43 5.75 -17.79
N HIS A 52 2.99 5.29 -18.96
CA HIS A 52 2.58 6.13 -20.08
C HIS A 52 1.11 5.94 -20.39
N PHE A 53 0.37 7.02 -20.44
CA PHE A 53 -1.04 7.08 -20.79
C PHE A 53 -1.18 7.59 -22.23
N VAL A 54 -1.81 6.81 -23.10
CA VAL A 54 -2.06 7.22 -24.48
C VAL A 54 -3.31 8.12 -24.50
N MET A 55 -3.10 9.41 -24.68
CA MET A 55 -4.16 10.41 -24.66
C MET A 55 -4.80 10.60 -26.04
N GLU A 56 -4.01 10.39 -27.11
CA GLU A 56 -4.47 10.47 -28.50
C GLU A 56 -3.51 9.69 -29.40
N GLY A 57 -3.98 9.21 -30.56
CA GLY A 57 -3.16 8.48 -31.52
C GLY A 57 -2.85 7.05 -31.12
N LYS A 58 -1.76 6.51 -31.67
CA LYS A 58 -1.33 5.13 -31.45
C LYS A 58 0.18 5.02 -31.25
N VAL A 59 0.60 4.14 -30.38
CA VAL A 59 2.01 3.84 -30.09
C VAL A 59 2.24 2.33 -30.20
N GLU A 60 3.32 1.94 -30.86
CA GLU A 60 3.82 0.58 -30.84
C GLU A 60 4.77 0.42 -29.66
N PHE A 61 4.41 -0.44 -28.73
CA PHE A 61 5.17 -0.75 -27.53
C PHE A 61 5.78 -2.14 -27.64
N THR A 62 7.10 -2.25 -27.43
CA THR A 62 7.85 -3.50 -27.45
C THR A 62 8.42 -3.75 -26.06
N PHE A 63 8.17 -4.92 -25.51
CA PHE A 63 8.67 -5.41 -24.23
C PHE A 63 9.14 -6.86 -24.41
N ASP A 64 10.28 -7.19 -23.82
CA ASP A 64 10.97 -8.46 -24.05
C ASP A 64 11.09 -8.74 -25.57
N LYS A 65 10.37 -9.72 -26.09
CA LYS A 65 10.31 -10.08 -27.53
C LYS A 65 8.93 -9.83 -28.14
N GLU A 66 8.00 -9.29 -27.35
CA GLU A 66 6.64 -9.08 -27.77
C GLU A 66 6.39 -7.63 -28.17
N GLN A 67 5.36 -7.42 -28.98
CA GLN A 67 5.01 -6.12 -29.52
C GLN A 67 3.50 -5.97 -29.53
N ILE A 68 3.02 -4.80 -29.08
CA ILE A 68 1.61 -4.45 -29.10
C ILE A 68 1.42 -3.02 -29.61
N ILE A 69 0.30 -2.77 -30.27
CA ILE A 69 -0.15 -1.41 -30.63
C ILE A 69 -1.17 -0.99 -29.60
N LEU A 70 -0.86 0.10 -28.92
CA LEU A 70 -1.73 0.75 -27.92
C LEU A 70 -2.31 2.01 -28.51
N SER A 71 -3.54 2.31 -28.16
CA SER A 71 -4.34 3.42 -28.67
C SER A 71 -4.86 4.30 -27.55
N LYS A 72 -5.56 5.38 -27.92
CA LYS A 72 -6.21 6.27 -26.97
C LYS A 72 -7.00 5.50 -25.90
N GLY A 73 -6.70 5.78 -24.66
CA GLY A 73 -7.31 5.15 -23.49
C GLY A 73 -6.54 4.00 -22.90
N ASP A 74 -5.48 3.54 -23.59
CA ASP A 74 -4.60 2.49 -23.10
C ASP A 74 -3.44 3.08 -22.29
N VAL A 75 -2.84 2.21 -21.45
CA VAL A 75 -1.70 2.56 -20.60
C VAL A 75 -0.65 1.47 -20.71
N PHE A 76 0.62 1.85 -20.75
CA PHE A 76 1.72 0.89 -20.61
C PHE A 76 2.68 1.31 -19.51
N ALA A 77 3.28 0.32 -18.88
CA ALA A 77 4.17 0.48 -17.76
C ALA A 77 5.54 -0.14 -18.05
N MET A 78 6.57 0.43 -17.48
CA MET A 78 7.94 -0.03 -17.52
C MET A 78 8.43 -0.24 -16.09
N ALA A 79 8.65 -1.50 -15.71
CA ALA A 79 9.16 -1.86 -14.39
C ALA A 79 10.70 -1.83 -14.38
N PRO A 80 11.32 -1.61 -13.21
CA PRO A 80 12.76 -1.64 -13.06
C PRO A 80 13.41 -2.91 -13.62
N GLY A 81 14.56 -2.75 -14.28
CA GLY A 81 15.37 -3.86 -14.81
C GLY A 81 14.82 -4.51 -16.07
N SER A 82 13.65 -4.14 -16.56
CA SER A 82 13.09 -4.65 -17.82
C SER A 82 13.51 -3.79 -19.01
N THR A 83 13.51 -4.41 -20.20
CA THR A 83 13.97 -3.77 -21.45
C THR A 83 12.76 -3.38 -22.29
N PHE A 84 12.69 -2.11 -22.67
CA PHE A 84 11.53 -1.57 -23.40
C PHE A 84 11.96 -0.65 -24.53
N ARG A 85 11.13 -0.56 -25.52
CA ARG A 85 11.15 0.50 -26.54
C ARG A 85 9.73 0.80 -27.02
N TYR A 86 9.50 1.99 -27.53
CA TYR A 86 8.25 2.35 -28.17
C TYR A 86 8.49 3.32 -29.32
N ARG A 87 7.58 3.30 -30.30
CA ARG A 87 7.64 4.19 -31.46
C ARG A 87 6.24 4.57 -31.91
N LEU A 88 6.17 5.60 -32.72
CA LEU A 88 4.93 6.00 -33.36
C LEU A 88 4.36 4.84 -34.20
N ALA A 89 3.08 4.52 -34.01
CA ALA A 89 2.34 3.60 -34.86
C ALA A 89 1.48 4.38 -35.86
N PRO A 90 1.13 3.80 -37.02
CA PRO A 90 0.22 4.43 -37.99
C PRO A 90 -1.12 4.77 -37.35
N SER A 91 -1.55 6.03 -37.51
CA SER A 91 -2.79 6.56 -36.94
C SER A 91 -3.21 7.81 -37.71
N ASP A 92 -4.53 8.05 -37.78
CA ASP A 92 -5.09 9.25 -38.39
C ASP A 92 -4.95 10.49 -37.46
N THR A 93 -4.59 10.28 -36.22
CA THR A 93 -4.40 11.33 -35.21
C THR A 93 -2.98 11.31 -34.65
N THR A 94 -2.48 12.48 -34.28
CA THR A 94 -1.14 12.64 -33.71
C THR A 94 -1.06 12.00 -32.34
N LEU A 95 -0.05 11.18 -32.08
CA LEU A 95 0.20 10.57 -30.79
C LEU A 95 0.47 11.65 -29.73
N GLN A 96 -0.30 11.61 -28.66
CA GLN A 96 -0.10 12.41 -27.46
C GLN A 96 -0.11 11.49 -26.25
N MET A 97 0.84 11.67 -25.37
CA MET A 97 0.95 10.88 -24.13
C MET A 97 1.20 11.77 -22.92
N ILE A 98 0.73 11.30 -21.79
CA ILE A 98 1.17 11.72 -20.44
C ILE A 98 1.97 10.57 -19.86
N TRP A 99 3.09 10.90 -19.21
CA TRP A 99 3.91 9.88 -18.56
C TRP A 99 4.37 10.33 -17.17
N ILE A 100 4.54 9.35 -16.28
CA ILE A 100 4.91 9.54 -14.89
C ILE A 100 5.97 8.51 -14.54
N SER A 101 7.13 8.98 -14.09
CA SER A 101 8.14 8.14 -13.43
C SER A 101 7.96 8.26 -11.93
N MET A 102 8.04 7.15 -11.22
CA MET A 102 7.84 7.08 -9.78
C MET A 102 8.66 5.95 -9.18
N ASP A 103 8.87 6.01 -7.88
CA ASP A 103 9.51 4.97 -7.10
C ASP A 103 8.86 4.90 -5.71
N GLY A 104 9.17 3.87 -4.94
CA GLY A 104 8.65 3.69 -3.59
C GLY A 104 8.45 2.23 -3.22
N SER A 105 8.42 1.98 -1.92
CA SER A 105 8.27 0.62 -1.38
C SER A 105 6.93 -0.03 -1.76
N GLN A 106 5.89 0.77 -2.04
CA GLN A 106 4.57 0.28 -2.45
C GLN A 106 4.38 0.22 -3.97
N ALA A 107 5.34 0.69 -4.76
CA ALA A 107 5.20 0.71 -6.21
C ALA A 107 4.96 -0.70 -6.81
N PRO A 108 5.70 -1.77 -6.42
CA PRO A 108 5.46 -3.11 -6.94
C PRO A 108 4.02 -3.59 -6.74
N GLU A 109 3.49 -3.44 -5.53
CA GLU A 109 2.15 -3.88 -5.15
C GLU A 109 1.06 -3.06 -5.85
N LEU A 110 1.25 -1.73 -5.98
CA LEU A 110 0.32 -0.86 -6.66
C LEU A 110 0.22 -1.19 -8.16
N PHE A 111 1.35 -1.44 -8.82
CA PHE A 111 1.37 -1.85 -10.22
C PHE A 111 0.71 -3.22 -10.42
N ALA A 112 1.00 -4.19 -9.55
CA ALA A 112 0.37 -5.50 -9.59
C ALA A 112 -1.15 -5.41 -9.34
N ALA A 113 -1.59 -4.64 -8.34
CA ALA A 113 -3.00 -4.43 -8.03
C ALA A 113 -3.76 -3.74 -9.17
N ALA A 114 -3.13 -2.83 -9.91
CA ALA A 114 -3.70 -2.23 -11.10
C ALA A 114 -3.79 -3.19 -12.29
N GLY A 115 -3.19 -4.38 -12.21
CA GLY A 115 -3.25 -5.42 -13.25
C GLY A 115 -2.01 -5.48 -14.16
N PHE A 116 -0.97 -4.69 -13.90
CA PHE A 116 0.28 -4.81 -14.65
C PHE A 116 1.06 -6.06 -14.22
N SER A 117 1.62 -6.75 -15.19
CA SER A 117 2.52 -7.88 -14.96
C SER A 117 3.70 -7.84 -15.91
N LYS A 118 4.70 -8.68 -15.68
CA LYS A 118 5.84 -8.81 -16.60
C LYS A 118 5.41 -9.28 -17.99
N GLN A 119 4.39 -10.16 -18.06
CA GLN A 119 3.86 -10.72 -19.31
C GLN A 119 2.89 -9.76 -20.02
N ALA A 120 2.23 -8.89 -19.27
CA ALA A 120 1.31 -7.87 -19.79
C ALA A 120 1.59 -6.52 -19.08
N PRO A 121 2.64 -5.80 -19.47
CA PRO A 121 2.99 -4.52 -18.90
C PRO A 121 2.13 -3.38 -19.52
N TYR A 122 0.86 -3.65 -19.77
CA TYR A 122 -0.10 -2.71 -20.34
C TYR A 122 -1.53 -3.03 -19.90
N LEU A 123 -2.38 -2.01 -19.97
CA LEU A 123 -3.81 -2.12 -19.68
C LEU A 123 -4.58 -1.46 -20.84
N LEU A 124 -5.66 -2.10 -21.27
CA LEU A 124 -6.47 -1.63 -22.40
C LEU A 124 -7.74 -0.93 -21.90
N GLY A 125 -8.06 0.24 -22.51
CA GLY A 125 -9.33 0.93 -22.31
C GLY A 125 -9.60 1.43 -20.89
N VAL A 126 -8.56 1.65 -20.08
CA VAL A 126 -8.72 2.03 -18.65
C VAL A 126 -9.00 3.50 -18.42
N MET A 127 -8.91 4.34 -19.47
CA MET A 127 -9.08 5.78 -19.37
C MET A 127 -10.55 6.17 -19.14
N SER A 128 -10.88 6.46 -17.90
CA SER A 128 -12.14 7.11 -17.55
C SER A 128 -12.02 8.65 -17.62
N LYS A 129 -13.16 9.35 -17.66
CA LYS A 129 -13.19 10.83 -17.56
C LYS A 129 -12.53 11.33 -16.27
N GLU A 130 -12.68 10.57 -15.18
CA GLU A 130 -12.12 10.91 -13.89
C GLU A 130 -10.60 10.72 -13.89
N LEU A 131 -10.09 9.62 -14.47
CA LEU A 131 -8.66 9.38 -14.62
C LEU A 131 -8.01 10.46 -15.48
N GLU A 132 -8.62 10.82 -16.62
CA GLU A 132 -8.13 11.90 -17.47
C GLU A 132 -8.09 13.25 -16.74
N SER A 133 -9.13 13.58 -15.98
CA SER A 133 -9.18 14.80 -15.15
C SER A 133 -8.08 14.79 -14.09
N THR A 134 -7.83 13.65 -13.45
CA THR A 134 -6.80 13.47 -12.44
C THR A 134 -5.40 13.64 -13.03
N LEU A 135 -5.13 13.07 -14.20
CA LEU A 135 -3.86 13.25 -14.91
C LEU A 135 -3.59 14.72 -15.28
N ARG A 136 -4.61 15.47 -15.65
CA ARG A 136 -4.45 16.91 -15.96
C ARG A 136 -4.03 17.74 -14.75
N GLN A 137 -4.40 17.33 -13.51
CA GLN A 137 -4.00 18.01 -12.28
C GLN A 137 -2.47 17.96 -12.02
N LEU A 138 -1.76 17.00 -12.60
CA LEU A 138 -0.29 16.90 -12.50
C LEU A 138 0.40 18.13 -13.09
N PHE A 139 -0.21 18.81 -14.06
CA PHE A 139 0.38 19.92 -14.80
C PHE A 139 -0.06 21.29 -14.31
N LEU A 140 -0.83 21.38 -13.24
CA LEU A 140 -1.18 22.66 -12.64
C LEU A 140 0.07 23.41 -12.19
N PRO A 141 0.15 24.74 -12.42
CA PRO A 141 1.29 25.55 -12.03
C PRO A 141 1.34 25.69 -10.50
N LEU A 142 2.36 25.12 -9.88
CA LEU A 142 2.64 25.27 -8.45
C LEU A 142 4.15 25.21 -8.23
N ASN A 143 4.65 25.94 -7.26
CA ASN A 143 6.01 25.80 -6.80
C ASN A 143 6.18 24.43 -6.11
N TYR A 144 7.35 23.79 -6.31
CA TYR A 144 7.63 22.53 -5.65
C TYR A 144 8.06 22.80 -4.20
N ASP A 145 7.19 22.47 -3.27
CA ASP A 145 7.39 22.49 -1.83
C ASP A 145 6.77 21.23 -1.22
N MET A 146 6.81 21.09 0.10
CA MET A 146 6.24 19.94 0.81
C MET A 146 4.72 19.77 0.52
N LYS A 147 3.97 20.87 0.37
CA LYS A 147 2.55 20.83 0.02
C LYS A 147 2.37 20.21 -1.35
N ARG A 148 3.14 20.66 -2.34
CA ARG A 148 3.08 20.13 -3.71
C ARG A 148 3.51 18.67 -3.78
N HIS A 149 4.54 18.28 -3.01
CA HIS A 149 4.93 16.87 -2.90
C HIS A 149 3.75 15.99 -2.44
N ASN A 150 3.10 16.37 -1.34
CA ASN A 150 1.95 15.63 -0.80
C ASN A 150 0.76 15.58 -1.78
N GLU A 151 0.50 16.68 -2.50
CA GLU A 151 -0.51 16.72 -3.56
C GLU A 151 -0.18 15.73 -4.69
N LEU A 152 1.07 15.69 -5.15
CA LEU A 152 1.49 14.75 -6.20
C LEU A 152 1.39 13.30 -5.74
N CYS A 153 1.82 12.98 -4.51
CA CYS A 153 1.64 11.64 -3.95
C CYS A 153 0.15 11.25 -3.86
N SER A 154 -0.71 12.16 -3.40
CA SER A 154 -2.15 11.95 -3.37
C SER A 154 -2.73 11.68 -4.78
N ILE A 155 -2.29 12.43 -5.78
CA ILE A 155 -2.69 12.20 -7.18
C ILE A 155 -2.20 10.82 -7.67
N LEU A 156 -0.98 10.40 -7.33
CA LEU A 156 -0.47 9.07 -7.70
C LEU A 156 -1.34 7.95 -7.11
N TYR A 157 -1.65 7.99 -5.81
CA TYR A 157 -2.55 7.00 -5.20
C TYR A 157 -3.94 7.02 -5.84
N ARG A 158 -4.48 8.20 -6.15
CA ARG A 158 -5.77 8.32 -6.84
C ARG A 158 -5.74 7.72 -8.23
N ILE A 159 -4.67 7.91 -9.02
CA ILE A 159 -4.49 7.28 -10.32
C ILE A 159 -4.54 5.75 -10.19
N PHE A 160 -3.80 5.15 -9.26
CA PHE A 160 -3.87 3.72 -9.01
C PHE A 160 -5.27 3.27 -8.57
N GLY A 161 -5.89 3.99 -7.63
CA GLY A 161 -7.27 3.68 -7.20
C GLY A 161 -8.31 3.70 -8.33
N LEU A 162 -8.11 4.56 -9.34
CA LEU A 162 -8.99 4.62 -10.52
C LEU A 162 -8.69 3.53 -11.57
N MET A 163 -7.49 2.95 -11.55
CA MET A 163 -7.09 1.86 -12.46
C MET A 163 -7.34 0.49 -11.86
N ILE A 164 -7.26 0.36 -10.52
CA ILE A 164 -7.62 -0.88 -9.83
C ILE A 164 -9.11 -1.12 -10.07
N ALA A 165 -9.42 -2.13 -10.86
CA ALA A 165 -10.80 -2.48 -11.15
C ALA A 165 -11.52 -2.81 -9.83
N SER A 166 -12.63 -2.13 -9.57
CA SER A 166 -13.60 -2.62 -8.60
C SER A 166 -14.24 -3.86 -9.23
N ASP A 167 -13.69 -5.03 -8.96
CA ASP A 167 -14.28 -6.28 -9.44
C ASP A 167 -15.63 -6.45 -8.73
N PRO A 168 -16.76 -6.40 -9.47
CA PRO A 168 -18.06 -6.68 -8.89
C PRO A 168 -18.15 -8.10 -8.33
N SER A 169 -17.23 -9.00 -8.72
CA SER A 169 -17.10 -10.36 -8.22
C SER A 169 -16.30 -10.47 -6.92
N GLU A 170 -15.52 -9.44 -6.53
CA GLU A 170 -14.87 -9.41 -5.21
C GLU A 170 -15.86 -9.41 -4.06
N THR A 171 -17.09 -8.95 -4.26
CA THR A 171 -18.18 -9.12 -3.27
C THR A 171 -18.67 -10.57 -3.15
N SER A 172 -18.28 -11.49 -4.07
CA SER A 172 -18.84 -12.86 -4.08
C SER A 172 -17.81 -13.99 -3.99
N GLN A 173 -16.53 -13.81 -4.32
CA GLN A 173 -15.57 -14.91 -4.36
C GLN A 173 -14.30 -14.72 -3.52
N THR A 174 -13.85 -13.51 -3.21
CA THR A 174 -12.69 -13.28 -2.32
C THR A 174 -13.05 -13.35 -0.83
N GLY A 175 -14.31 -13.54 -0.50
CA GLY A 175 -14.78 -13.73 0.89
C GLY A 175 -14.20 -14.96 1.59
N LYS A 176 -13.65 -15.96 0.87
CA LYS A 176 -13.17 -17.20 1.51
C LYS A 176 -11.66 -17.26 1.74
N GLU A 177 -10.83 -16.58 0.93
CA GLU A 177 -9.38 -16.77 1.01
C GLU A 177 -8.59 -15.69 1.76
N ASN A 178 -9.15 -14.50 2.02
CA ASN A 178 -8.39 -13.40 2.61
C ASN A 178 -8.91 -12.87 3.96
N TRP A 179 -9.91 -13.50 4.57
CA TRP A 179 -10.50 -13.02 5.83
C TRP A 179 -9.59 -13.29 7.05
N ILE A 180 -8.77 -14.35 7.04
CA ILE A 180 -7.82 -14.63 8.14
C ILE A 180 -6.80 -13.49 8.29
N PRO A 181 -5.99 -13.12 7.28
CA PRO A 181 -5.08 -11.98 7.40
C PRO A 181 -5.79 -10.67 7.78
N LYS A 182 -6.99 -10.42 7.25
CA LYS A 182 -7.79 -9.23 7.61
C LYS A 182 -8.21 -9.26 9.08
N SER A 183 -8.66 -10.40 9.59
CA SER A 183 -9.05 -10.53 11.00
C SER A 183 -7.86 -10.43 11.96
N VAL A 184 -6.71 -10.99 11.59
CA VAL A 184 -5.45 -10.85 12.33
C VAL A 184 -5.03 -9.39 12.37
N ALA A 185 -4.96 -8.72 11.24
CA ALA A 185 -4.61 -7.30 11.15
C ALA A 185 -5.55 -6.41 11.97
N PHE A 186 -6.86 -6.71 11.97
CA PHE A 186 -7.82 -6.01 12.79
C PHE A 186 -7.54 -6.21 14.28
N MET A 187 -7.32 -7.45 14.73
CA MET A 187 -6.99 -7.73 16.13
C MET A 187 -5.65 -7.11 16.54
N ASP A 188 -4.61 -7.21 15.71
CA ASP A 188 -3.29 -6.63 15.97
C ASP A 188 -3.32 -5.09 16.05
N THR A 189 -4.25 -4.45 15.35
CA THR A 189 -4.43 -3.00 15.37
C THR A 189 -5.23 -2.54 16.59
N TYR A 190 -6.32 -3.24 16.91
CA TYR A 190 -7.33 -2.76 17.85
C TYR A 190 -7.40 -3.52 19.19
N TYR A 191 -6.45 -4.44 19.48
CA TYR A 191 -6.48 -5.27 20.70
C TYR A 191 -6.51 -4.47 22.01
N MET A 192 -6.00 -3.25 22.02
CA MET A 192 -6.06 -2.36 23.19
C MET A 192 -7.46 -1.76 23.42
N GLU A 193 -8.32 -1.77 22.44
CA GLU A 193 -9.69 -1.31 22.55
C GLU A 193 -10.62 -2.40 23.10
N LYS A 194 -11.85 -2.03 23.44
CA LYS A 194 -12.87 -2.99 23.95
C LYS A 194 -13.48 -3.85 22.85
N ILE A 195 -12.66 -4.28 21.87
CA ILE A 195 -13.15 -5.17 20.82
C ILE A 195 -13.41 -6.57 21.35
N THR A 196 -14.41 -7.21 20.78
CA THR A 196 -14.83 -8.59 21.03
C THR A 196 -14.60 -9.46 19.78
N VAL A 197 -14.68 -10.78 19.95
CA VAL A 197 -14.64 -11.70 18.79
C VAL A 197 -15.82 -11.48 17.83
N SER A 198 -16.94 -10.93 18.32
CA SER A 198 -18.07 -10.56 17.46
C SER A 198 -17.68 -9.42 16.52
N ASP A 199 -17.04 -8.37 17.05
CA ASP A 199 -16.60 -7.21 16.25
C ASP A 199 -15.62 -7.63 15.15
N VAL A 200 -14.70 -8.58 15.46
CA VAL A 200 -13.80 -9.13 14.46
C VAL A 200 -14.54 -9.92 13.38
N ALA A 201 -15.50 -10.74 13.77
CA ALA A 201 -16.31 -11.51 12.84
C ALA A 201 -17.15 -10.60 11.93
N ASP A 202 -17.75 -9.56 12.49
CA ASP A 202 -18.54 -8.55 11.77
C ASP A 202 -17.65 -7.77 10.78
N TYR A 203 -16.42 -7.40 11.18
CA TYR A 203 -15.45 -6.72 10.31
C TYR A 203 -15.11 -7.53 9.05
N VAL A 204 -15.01 -8.86 9.18
CA VAL A 204 -14.73 -9.74 8.04
C VAL A 204 -16.02 -10.32 7.41
N ALA A 205 -17.19 -9.79 7.75
CA ALA A 205 -18.50 -10.16 7.24
C ALA A 205 -18.80 -11.67 7.41
N LEU A 206 -18.41 -12.28 8.53
CA LEU A 206 -18.65 -13.68 8.87
C LEU A 206 -19.51 -13.81 10.13
N HIS A 207 -20.35 -14.85 10.16
CA HIS A 207 -21.05 -15.19 11.39
C HIS A 207 -20.06 -15.65 12.47
N ARG A 208 -20.19 -15.12 13.70
CA ARG A 208 -19.26 -15.35 14.84
C ARG A 208 -18.88 -16.81 15.06
N THR A 209 -19.87 -17.72 14.98
CA THR A 209 -19.63 -19.15 15.23
C THR A 209 -18.76 -19.77 14.12
N TYR A 210 -19.04 -19.44 12.88
CA TYR A 210 -18.26 -19.87 11.72
C TYR A 210 -16.86 -19.30 11.78
N PHE A 211 -16.73 -17.99 12.00
CA PHE A 211 -15.46 -17.31 12.19
C PHE A 211 -14.59 -17.99 13.25
N SER A 212 -15.14 -18.21 14.47
CA SER A 212 -14.37 -18.78 15.58
C SER A 212 -13.88 -20.20 15.29
N LYS A 213 -14.70 -21.02 14.62
CA LYS A 213 -14.33 -22.37 14.23
C LYS A 213 -13.19 -22.35 13.21
N MET A 214 -13.42 -21.67 12.10
CA MET A 214 -12.44 -21.62 10.99
C MET A 214 -11.13 -20.94 11.37
N PHE A 215 -11.19 -19.86 12.16
CA PHE A 215 -9.99 -19.19 12.67
C PHE A 215 -9.15 -20.16 13.53
N SER A 216 -9.82 -20.96 14.39
CA SER A 216 -9.11 -21.92 15.25
C SER A 216 -8.49 -23.07 14.44
N GLU A 217 -9.16 -23.51 13.38
CA GLU A 217 -8.64 -24.55 12.48
C GLU A 217 -7.40 -24.06 11.70
N GLU A 218 -7.44 -22.83 11.18
CA GLU A 218 -6.34 -22.25 10.38
C GLU A 218 -5.17 -21.76 11.22
N MET A 219 -5.46 -21.12 12.35
CA MET A 219 -4.42 -20.47 13.19
C MET A 219 -3.91 -21.38 14.34
N GLY A 220 -4.55 -22.53 14.58
CA GLY A 220 -4.22 -23.42 15.71
C GLY A 220 -4.54 -22.84 17.09
N ILE A 221 -5.16 -21.66 17.15
CA ILE A 221 -5.53 -20.95 18.38
C ILE A 221 -6.86 -20.26 18.21
N SER A 222 -7.72 -20.25 19.24
CA SER A 222 -9.00 -19.57 19.14
C SER A 222 -8.85 -18.03 19.07
N PRO A 223 -9.79 -17.31 18.41
CA PRO A 223 -9.73 -15.85 18.34
C PRO A 223 -9.71 -15.16 19.71
N VAL A 224 -10.42 -15.73 20.68
CA VAL A 224 -10.40 -15.24 22.08
C VAL A 224 -9.01 -15.34 22.67
N HIS A 225 -8.34 -16.49 22.51
CA HIS A 225 -6.99 -16.68 23.03
C HIS A 225 -5.96 -15.85 22.27
N TYR A 226 -6.14 -15.65 20.95
CA TYR A 226 -5.31 -14.76 20.15
C TYR A 226 -5.36 -13.33 20.69
N LEU A 227 -6.55 -12.78 20.86
CA LEU A 227 -6.75 -11.43 21.40
C LEU A 227 -6.25 -11.29 22.84
N GLN A 228 -6.48 -12.33 23.66
CA GLN A 228 -5.96 -12.37 25.02
C GLN A 228 -4.43 -12.37 25.05
N ARG A 229 -3.78 -13.14 24.18
CA ARG A 229 -2.31 -13.16 24.06
C ARG A 229 -1.76 -11.77 23.77
N LEU A 230 -2.27 -11.07 22.76
CA LEU A 230 -1.85 -9.71 22.42
C LEU A 230 -1.97 -8.76 23.62
N ARG A 231 -3.11 -8.83 24.34
CA ARG A 231 -3.34 -8.00 25.52
C ARG A 231 -2.38 -8.35 26.66
N MET A 232 -2.06 -9.61 26.88
CA MET A 232 -1.14 -10.04 27.95
C MET A 232 0.30 -9.70 27.64
N GLU A 233 0.75 -9.85 26.41
CA GLU A 233 2.08 -9.42 25.96
C GLU A 233 2.25 -7.92 26.17
N LYS A 234 1.27 -7.10 25.76
CA LYS A 234 1.29 -5.66 25.99
C LYS A 234 1.18 -5.29 27.47
N ALA A 235 0.40 -6.05 28.25
CA ALA A 235 0.32 -5.86 29.70
C ALA A 235 1.70 -5.99 30.35
N ALA A 236 2.46 -7.01 29.97
CA ALA A 236 3.81 -7.24 30.50
C ALA A 236 4.75 -6.06 30.19
N GLU A 237 4.67 -5.50 29.00
CA GLU A 237 5.43 -4.31 28.61
C GLU A 237 5.03 -3.08 29.46
N LEU A 238 3.73 -2.79 29.55
CA LEU A 238 3.21 -1.64 30.31
C LEU A 238 3.49 -1.75 31.81
N LEU A 239 3.39 -2.97 32.37
CA LEU A 239 3.72 -3.25 33.79
C LEU A 239 5.21 -3.07 34.08
N SER A 240 6.10 -3.26 33.10
CA SER A 240 7.54 -3.00 33.26
C SER A 240 7.85 -1.51 33.29
N SER A 241 6.92 -0.66 32.82
CA SER A 241 6.99 0.78 32.91
C SER A 241 6.42 1.30 34.24
N HIS A 242 5.98 2.55 34.32
CA HIS A 242 5.51 3.21 35.54
C HIS A 242 4.00 3.19 35.74
N PHE A 243 3.23 2.56 34.83
CA PHE A 243 1.77 2.57 34.87
C PHE A 243 1.21 1.80 36.07
N MET A 244 0.13 2.28 36.67
CA MET A 244 -0.61 1.54 37.70
C MET A 244 -1.37 0.36 37.10
N ILE A 245 -1.62 -0.68 37.87
CA ILE A 245 -2.36 -1.86 37.43
C ILE A 245 -3.76 -1.49 36.91
N SER A 246 -4.42 -0.52 37.56
CA SER A 246 -5.72 0.01 37.14
C SER A 246 -5.64 0.71 35.79
N GLU A 247 -4.58 1.46 35.50
CA GLU A 247 -4.38 2.13 34.23
C GLU A 247 -4.15 1.10 33.11
N VAL A 248 -3.26 0.12 33.36
CA VAL A 248 -3.01 -0.97 32.40
C VAL A 248 -4.28 -1.74 32.09
N SER A 249 -5.11 -2.02 33.11
CA SER A 249 -6.41 -2.68 32.93
C SER A 249 -7.30 -1.92 31.95
N LEU A 250 -7.46 -0.61 32.15
CA LEU A 250 -8.27 0.26 31.30
C LEU A 250 -7.71 0.39 29.87
N MET A 251 -6.39 0.56 29.75
CA MET A 251 -5.69 0.66 28.46
C MET A 251 -5.87 -0.59 27.59
N LEU A 252 -6.02 -1.77 28.20
CA LEU A 252 -6.17 -3.04 27.49
C LEU A 252 -7.63 -3.49 27.32
N GLY A 253 -8.59 -2.56 27.54
CA GLY A 253 -10.00 -2.80 27.28
C GLY A 253 -10.72 -3.69 28.29
N TYR A 254 -10.13 -3.93 29.49
CA TYR A 254 -10.82 -4.65 30.56
C TYR A 254 -11.82 -3.75 31.28
N SER A 255 -12.92 -4.37 31.72
CA SER A 255 -13.98 -3.65 32.45
C SER A 255 -13.48 -3.07 33.77
N ASP A 256 -12.58 -3.78 34.43
CA ASP A 256 -12.02 -3.42 35.73
C ASP A 256 -10.69 -4.13 36.00
N SER A 257 -10.00 -3.70 37.06
CA SER A 257 -8.70 -4.25 37.45
C SER A 257 -8.78 -5.71 37.97
N TYR A 258 -9.94 -6.15 38.46
CA TYR A 258 -10.13 -7.53 38.91
C TYR A 258 -10.15 -8.48 37.72
N ALA A 259 -10.95 -8.20 36.72
CA ALA A 259 -11.01 -8.99 35.48
C ALA A 259 -9.62 -9.08 34.80
N PHE A 260 -8.90 -7.96 34.74
CA PHE A 260 -7.55 -7.93 34.24
C PHE A 260 -6.58 -8.79 35.07
N THR A 261 -6.59 -8.62 36.41
CA THR A 261 -5.69 -9.35 37.32
C THR A 261 -5.91 -10.86 37.21
N HIS A 262 -7.18 -11.28 37.11
CA HIS A 262 -7.53 -12.67 36.94
C HIS A 262 -7.01 -13.23 35.59
N ALA A 263 -7.23 -12.51 34.48
CA ALA A 263 -6.75 -12.90 33.17
C ALA A 263 -5.21 -12.94 33.11
N PHE A 264 -4.53 -11.96 33.69
CA PHE A 264 -3.08 -11.87 33.74
C PHE A 264 -2.48 -13.01 34.58
N SER A 265 -3.04 -13.28 35.77
CA SER A 265 -2.61 -14.36 36.64
C SER A 265 -2.78 -15.72 35.96
N LYS A 266 -3.88 -15.93 35.24
CA LYS A 266 -4.11 -17.16 34.48
C LYS A 266 -3.08 -17.33 33.34
N TYR A 267 -2.64 -16.26 32.72
CA TYR A 267 -1.71 -16.30 31.59
C TYR A 267 -0.25 -16.45 32.05
N TYR A 268 0.18 -15.66 33.04
CA TYR A 268 1.57 -15.63 33.53
C TYR A 268 1.83 -16.45 34.80
N GLY A 269 0.82 -17.06 35.38
CA GLY A 269 0.96 -17.86 36.62
C GLY A 269 1.13 -17.04 37.90
N SER A 270 1.13 -15.70 37.81
CA SER A 270 1.32 -14.82 38.97
C SER A 270 0.56 -13.48 38.78
N PRO A 271 0.07 -12.88 39.91
CA PRO A 271 -0.59 -11.58 39.83
C PRO A 271 0.30 -10.46 39.26
N PRO A 272 -0.26 -9.45 38.59
CA PRO A 272 0.50 -8.35 37.96
C PRO A 272 1.49 -7.66 38.92
N GLY A 273 1.10 -7.45 40.17
CA GLY A 273 1.96 -6.83 41.19
C GLY A 273 3.19 -7.68 41.53
N SER A 274 3.00 -8.97 41.77
CA SER A 274 4.09 -9.93 42.07
C SER A 274 4.99 -10.10 40.85
N TRP A 275 4.41 -10.23 39.64
CA TRP A 275 5.15 -10.31 38.39
C TRP A 275 6.05 -9.08 38.17
N ARG A 276 5.52 -7.87 38.41
CA ARG A 276 6.30 -6.62 38.35
C ARG A 276 7.46 -6.59 39.31
N ALA A 277 7.23 -7.03 40.57
CA ALA A 277 8.27 -7.05 41.58
C ALA A 277 9.43 -7.98 41.19
N THR A 278 9.12 -9.17 40.68
CA THR A 278 10.11 -10.14 40.22
C THR A 278 10.95 -9.59 39.04
N LYS A 279 10.32 -8.92 38.10
CA LYS A 279 11.03 -8.33 36.95
C LYS A 279 11.93 -7.16 37.34
N ARG A 280 11.52 -6.34 38.31
CA ARG A 280 12.37 -5.25 38.87
C ARG A 280 13.54 -5.77 39.67
N GLY A 281 13.39 -6.88 40.44
CA GLY A 281 14.44 -7.51 41.17
C GLY A 281 15.53 -8.12 40.28
N SER A 282 15.17 -8.75 39.18
CA SER A 282 16.12 -9.32 38.21
C SER A 282 16.89 -8.29 37.37
N GLY A 283 16.48 -7.00 37.36
CA GLY A 283 17.19 -5.90 36.69
C GLY A 283 18.28 -5.26 37.53
N ILE A 284 18.29 -5.43 38.85
CA ILE A 284 19.24 -4.78 39.78
C ILE A 284 20.56 -5.55 39.89
N GLU A 285 20.60 -6.84 39.56
CA GLU A 285 21.83 -7.65 39.62
C GLU A 285 22.83 -7.43 38.48
N ARG A 286 22.48 -6.62 37.43
CA ARG A 286 23.41 -6.36 36.32
C ARG A 286 24.23 -5.07 36.42
N THR A 287 24.11 -4.31 37.51
CA THR A 287 24.80 -3.00 37.65
C THR A 287 25.81 -2.95 38.82
N GLN A 288 26.21 -4.08 39.41
CA GLN A 288 27.28 -4.10 40.39
C GLN A 288 28.26 -5.24 40.06
N GLN A 289 29.19 -4.98 39.15
CA GLN A 289 30.54 -5.54 39.24
C GLN A 289 31.54 -4.47 38.80
N PRO A 290 32.63 -4.31 39.54
CA PRO A 290 33.56 -3.18 39.46
C PRO A 290 34.43 -3.18 38.19
#